data_ed18da2a458def07eaff7790df38e352
#
_entry.id   ed18da2a458def07eaff7790df38e352
#
_cell.length_a   1.000
_cell.length_b   1.000
_cell.length_c   1.000
_cell.angle_alpha   90.00
_cell.angle_beta   90.00
_cell.angle_gamma   90.00
#
_symmetry.space_group_name_H-M   'P 1'
#
loop_
_entity.id
_entity.type
_entity.pdbx_description
1 polymer ?
#
loop_
_entity_poly.entity_id
_entity_poly.type
_entity_poly.pdbx_seq_one_letter_code
_entity_poly.pdbx_strand_id
1 'polypeptide(L)'
;YFLGFPPYRSGGLTRYCVDLMDIQRKKGDSVIALWPGEISFISKKTQIKKRKNIKGIINYELSNPLPVPLDEGIEDIKAYTRCCDFSVYETFLKKIKPDVVHIHTLMGIHKEFFDVTKKLKIKTMFTSHDYFGICPKVTLYKQGNVCTEDHGCMDCIQCNSTALSLKKIQIMQSGLYRNL
;
A
#
# COMPACT_ATOMS: atom_id res chain seq x y z
N TYR A 1 -5.01 -6.13 -2.59
CA TYR A 1 -4.31 -5.13 -1.77
C TYR A 1 -4.70 -3.71 -2.18
N PHE A 2 -4.98 -2.83 -1.24
CA PHE A 2 -5.40 -1.44 -1.45
C PHE A 2 -5.03 -0.58 -0.24
N LEU A 3 -5.29 0.73 -0.26
CA LEU A 3 -4.82 1.66 0.80
C LEU A 3 -5.55 1.53 2.15
N GLY A 4 -6.72 0.92 2.23
CA GLY A 4 -7.48 0.74 3.47
C GLY A 4 -8.91 1.22 3.40
N PHE A 5 -9.66 0.97 4.48
CA PHE A 5 -11.07 1.31 4.59
C PHE A 5 -11.32 2.70 5.19
N PRO A 6 -12.48 3.34 4.87
CA PRO A 6 -12.94 4.51 5.61
C PRO A 6 -13.19 4.17 7.11
N PRO A 7 -13.05 5.14 8.02
CA PRO A 7 -12.66 6.53 7.80
C PRO A 7 -11.15 6.75 7.66
N TYR A 8 -10.33 5.75 7.96
CA TYR A 8 -8.87 5.84 7.95
C TYR A 8 -8.29 6.24 6.59
N ARG A 9 -8.87 5.73 5.52
CA ARG A 9 -8.54 6.11 4.14
C ARG A 9 -9.80 6.51 3.39
N SER A 10 -9.67 7.52 2.54
CA SER A 10 -10.72 8.05 1.70
C SER A 10 -10.18 8.34 0.30
N GLY A 11 -11.05 8.82 -0.60
CA GLY A 11 -10.67 9.14 -1.97
C GLY A 11 -11.09 8.09 -2.98
N GLY A 12 -10.81 8.36 -4.26
CA GLY A 12 -11.31 7.58 -5.40
C GLY A 12 -10.87 6.12 -5.39
N LEU A 13 -9.57 5.86 -5.14
CA LEU A 13 -9.03 4.50 -5.06
C LEU A 13 -9.75 3.67 -3.99
N THR A 14 -9.87 4.22 -2.77
CA THR A 14 -10.53 3.52 -1.66
C THR A 14 -11.97 3.21 -2.00
N ARG A 15 -12.73 4.18 -2.53
CA ARG A 15 -14.13 3.99 -2.91
C ARG A 15 -14.28 2.92 -4.00
N TYR A 16 -13.49 3.02 -5.07
CA TYR A 16 -13.46 2.01 -6.12
C TYR A 16 -13.22 0.60 -5.57
N CYS A 17 -12.21 0.44 -4.72
CA CYS A 17 -11.89 -0.87 -4.14
C CYS A 17 -13.02 -1.41 -3.26
N VAL A 18 -13.63 -0.56 -2.43
CA VAL A 18 -14.75 -0.97 -1.57
C VAL A 18 -15.95 -1.40 -2.39
N ASP A 19 -16.31 -0.63 -3.43
CA ASP A 19 -17.42 -0.95 -4.32
C ASP A 19 -17.15 -2.25 -5.11
N LEU A 20 -15.93 -2.43 -5.63
CA LEU A 20 -15.52 -3.65 -6.33
C LEU A 20 -15.61 -4.88 -5.42
N MET A 21 -15.07 -4.80 -4.21
CA MET A 21 -15.14 -5.88 -3.22
C MET A 21 -16.58 -6.25 -2.84
N ASP A 22 -17.47 -5.26 -2.73
CA ASP A 22 -18.89 -5.51 -2.44
C ASP A 22 -19.57 -6.23 -3.61
N ILE A 23 -19.29 -5.84 -4.84
CA ILE A 23 -19.82 -6.49 -6.06
C ILE A 23 -19.30 -7.94 -6.14
N GLN A 24 -18.01 -8.18 -5.95
CA GLN A 24 -17.43 -9.52 -5.98
C GLN A 24 -18.07 -10.41 -4.92
N ARG A 25 -18.19 -9.92 -3.68
CA ARG A 25 -18.86 -10.64 -2.60
C ARG A 25 -20.33 -10.98 -2.94
N LYS A 26 -21.08 -10.04 -3.52
CA LYS A 26 -22.46 -10.28 -3.95
C LYS A 26 -22.57 -11.33 -5.06
N LYS A 27 -21.53 -11.49 -5.86
CA LYS A 27 -21.43 -12.54 -6.88
C LYS A 27 -21.02 -13.90 -6.32
N GLY A 28 -20.74 -13.99 -5.02
CA GLY A 28 -20.37 -15.23 -4.34
C GLY A 28 -18.86 -15.45 -4.16
N ASP A 29 -18.04 -14.48 -4.53
CA ASP A 29 -16.60 -14.58 -4.32
C ASP A 29 -16.23 -14.45 -2.83
N SER A 30 -15.22 -15.20 -2.40
CA SER A 30 -14.58 -15.03 -1.09
C SER A 30 -13.58 -13.89 -1.16
N VAL A 31 -13.94 -12.72 -0.62
CA VAL A 31 -13.11 -11.51 -0.71
C VAL A 31 -12.30 -11.30 0.56
N ILE A 32 -10.99 -11.16 0.38
CA ILE A 32 -10.01 -10.91 1.43
C ILE A 32 -9.31 -9.59 1.13
N ALA A 33 -9.37 -8.65 2.06
CA ALA A 33 -8.70 -7.36 1.98
C ALA A 33 -7.39 -7.37 2.78
N LEU A 34 -6.31 -6.87 2.18
CA LEU A 34 -5.04 -6.56 2.85
C LEU A 34 -4.67 -5.10 2.56
N TRP A 35 -4.24 -4.36 3.58
CA TRP A 35 -3.93 -2.94 3.44
C TRP A 35 -2.80 -2.50 4.38
N PRO A 36 -2.03 -1.43 4.04
CA PRO A 36 -0.95 -0.90 4.86
C PRO A 36 -1.52 -0.21 6.09
N GLY A 37 -1.22 -0.76 7.25
CA GLY A 37 -1.74 -0.31 8.53
C GLY A 37 -0.81 0.62 9.29
N GLU A 38 -0.77 0.42 10.61
CA GLU A 38 0.02 1.24 11.51
C GLU A 38 1.53 1.03 11.35
N ILE A 39 2.29 2.11 11.51
CA ILE A 39 3.72 2.07 11.76
C ILE A 39 3.93 2.23 13.26
N SER A 40 4.45 1.18 13.90
CA SER A 40 4.70 1.17 15.34
C SER A 40 6.00 1.88 15.69
N PHE A 41 5.99 2.67 16.76
CA PHE A 41 7.22 3.26 17.34
C PHE A 41 8.03 2.26 18.18
N ILE A 42 7.38 1.21 18.68
CA ILE A 42 7.96 0.25 19.62
C ILE A 42 8.58 -0.94 18.88
N SER A 43 7.81 -1.55 17.98
CA SER A 43 8.25 -2.72 17.22
C SER A 43 8.44 -2.36 15.76
N LYS A 44 9.59 -2.73 15.19
CA LYS A 44 9.85 -2.57 13.75
C LYS A 44 9.49 -3.82 12.93
N LYS A 45 9.00 -4.87 13.59
CA LYS A 45 8.69 -6.15 12.92
C LYS A 45 7.44 -6.01 12.08
N THR A 46 7.55 -6.31 10.80
CA THR A 46 6.42 -6.41 9.89
C THR A 46 5.57 -7.64 10.22
N GLN A 47 4.26 -7.48 10.29
CA GLN A 47 3.32 -8.56 10.61
C GLN A 47 1.99 -8.33 9.88
N ILE A 48 1.28 -9.42 9.59
CA ILE A 48 -0.09 -9.35 9.05
C ILE A 48 -1.07 -9.78 10.15
N LYS A 49 -1.92 -8.84 10.57
CA LYS A 49 -2.90 -9.03 11.65
C LYS A 49 -4.31 -9.13 11.07
N LYS A 50 -5.08 -10.14 11.49
CA LYS A 50 -6.51 -10.19 11.17
C LYS A 50 -7.23 -9.08 11.94
N ARG A 51 -8.11 -8.36 11.26
CA ARG A 51 -8.98 -7.33 11.84
C ARG A 51 -10.44 -7.75 11.75
N LYS A 52 -11.33 -6.99 12.40
CA LYS A 52 -12.77 -7.22 12.30
C LYS A 52 -13.21 -7.19 10.84
N ASN A 53 -14.03 -8.15 10.44
CA ASN A 53 -14.59 -8.15 9.08
C ASN A 53 -15.45 -6.92 8.84
N ILE A 54 -15.38 -6.39 7.63
CA ILE A 54 -16.13 -5.22 7.21
C ILE A 54 -17.11 -5.64 6.11
N LYS A 55 -18.40 -5.52 6.35
CA LYS A 55 -19.46 -5.90 5.38
C LYS A 55 -19.26 -7.29 4.76
N GLY A 56 -18.82 -8.27 5.56
CA GLY A 56 -18.56 -9.65 5.11
C GLY A 56 -17.22 -9.86 4.42
N ILE A 57 -16.41 -8.81 4.21
CA ILE A 57 -15.05 -8.89 3.68
C ILE A 57 -14.10 -9.31 4.80
N ILE A 58 -13.31 -10.35 4.57
CA ILE A 58 -12.27 -10.78 5.52
C ILE A 58 -11.13 -9.75 5.47
N ASN A 59 -10.77 -9.20 6.63
CA ASN A 59 -9.94 -8.02 6.71
C ASN A 59 -8.61 -8.28 7.41
N TYR A 60 -7.50 -7.92 6.74
CA TYR A 60 -6.15 -8.00 7.27
C TYR A 60 -5.41 -6.67 7.13
N GLU A 61 -4.61 -6.38 8.13
CA GLU A 61 -3.74 -5.21 8.20
C GLU A 61 -2.28 -5.63 8.19
N LEU A 62 -1.48 -5.00 7.35
CA LEU A 62 -0.03 -5.10 7.35
C LEU A 62 0.52 -4.07 8.35
N SER A 63 0.91 -4.51 9.55
CA SER A 63 1.59 -3.65 10.54
C SER A 63 3.05 -3.47 10.17
N ASN A 64 3.58 -2.27 10.38
CA ASN A 64 4.89 -1.82 9.91
C ASN A 64 5.08 -2.04 8.40
N PRO A 65 4.15 -1.55 7.56
CA PRO A 65 4.32 -1.53 6.12
C PRO A 65 5.50 -0.64 5.72
N LEU A 66 5.80 -0.56 4.44
CA LEU A 66 6.55 0.58 3.92
C LEU A 66 5.75 1.87 4.15
N PRO A 67 6.40 3.03 4.25
CA PRO A 67 5.68 4.30 4.36
C PRO A 67 4.76 4.52 3.15
N VAL A 68 3.61 5.14 3.37
CA VAL A 68 2.73 5.59 2.28
C VAL A 68 3.01 7.07 2.07
N PRO A 69 3.52 7.50 0.91
CA PRO A 69 3.72 8.91 0.62
C PRO A 69 2.36 9.62 0.55
N LEU A 70 2.34 10.90 0.88
CA LEU A 70 1.15 11.74 0.89
C LEU A 70 1.30 12.82 -0.18
N ASP A 71 1.36 12.45 -1.44
CA ASP A 71 1.44 13.31 -2.64
C ASP A 71 2.58 14.37 -2.63
N GLU A 72 3.39 14.39 -1.57
CA GLU A 72 4.48 15.35 -1.36
C GLU A 72 5.85 14.83 -1.84
N GLY A 73 5.93 13.55 -2.16
CA GLY A 73 7.15 12.89 -2.60
C GLY A 73 7.81 12.00 -1.57
N ILE A 74 9.06 11.59 -1.85
CA ILE A 74 9.86 10.67 -1.04
C ILE A 74 11.18 11.34 -0.66
N GLU A 75 11.41 11.57 0.64
CA GLU A 75 12.66 12.13 1.16
C GLU A 75 13.76 11.06 1.24
N ASP A 76 13.45 9.88 1.77
CA ASP A 76 14.39 8.78 1.99
C ASP A 76 13.95 7.51 1.26
N ILE A 77 14.52 7.27 0.10
CA ILE A 77 14.21 6.10 -0.73
C ILE A 77 14.47 4.77 0.00
N LYS A 78 15.46 4.70 0.91
CA LYS A 78 15.77 3.48 1.66
C LYS A 78 14.62 3.06 2.57
N ALA A 79 13.89 4.02 3.13
CA ALA A 79 12.72 3.73 3.95
C ALA A 79 11.57 3.12 3.12
N TYR A 80 11.44 3.51 1.86
CA TYR A 80 10.40 3.02 0.93
C TYR A 80 10.78 1.74 0.19
N THR A 81 12.05 1.32 0.27
CA THR A 81 12.55 0.09 -0.34
C THR A 81 13.07 -0.92 0.67
N ARG A 82 12.77 -0.71 1.95
CA ARG A 82 13.18 -1.61 3.04
C ARG A 82 12.63 -3.02 2.81
N CYS A 83 13.50 -4.01 2.94
CA CYS A 83 13.12 -5.41 2.92
C CYS A 83 12.36 -5.83 4.19
N CYS A 84 11.53 -6.85 4.09
CA CYS A 84 10.97 -7.54 5.23
C CYS A 84 11.26 -9.05 5.16
N ASP A 85 10.95 -9.76 6.24
CA ASP A 85 11.08 -11.21 6.26
C ASP A 85 10.06 -11.82 5.26
N PHE A 86 10.59 -12.56 4.30
CA PHE A 86 9.85 -13.25 3.26
C PHE A 86 8.76 -14.17 3.85
N SER A 87 9.03 -14.78 5.01
CA SER A 87 8.11 -15.69 5.69
C SER A 87 6.78 -15.04 6.10
N VAL A 88 6.76 -13.73 6.31
CA VAL A 88 5.54 -12.97 6.66
C VAL A 88 4.49 -13.14 5.57
N TYR A 89 4.87 -12.91 4.32
CA TYR A 89 3.97 -13.03 3.18
C TYR A 89 3.74 -14.48 2.76
N GLU A 90 4.76 -15.33 2.85
CA GLU A 90 4.63 -16.73 2.50
C GLU A 90 3.65 -17.46 3.41
N THR A 91 3.78 -17.27 4.73
CA THR A 91 2.85 -17.85 5.72
C THR A 91 1.44 -17.35 5.50
N PHE A 92 1.28 -16.04 5.25
CA PHE A 92 -0.03 -15.45 5.00
C PHE A 92 -0.69 -16.02 3.74
N LEU A 93 0.00 -15.98 2.60
CA LEU A 93 -0.56 -16.43 1.32
C LEU A 93 -0.82 -17.95 1.30
N LYS A 94 0.03 -18.75 1.92
CA LYS A 94 -0.23 -20.20 2.11
C LYS A 94 -1.45 -20.46 2.98
N LYS A 95 -1.72 -19.62 3.98
CA LYS A 95 -2.88 -19.74 4.85
C LYS A 95 -4.19 -19.39 4.14
N ILE A 96 -4.22 -18.29 3.40
CA ILE A 96 -5.46 -17.81 2.76
C ILE A 96 -5.71 -18.43 1.39
N LYS A 97 -4.68 -18.96 0.72
CA LYS A 97 -4.72 -19.66 -0.58
C LYS A 97 -5.58 -18.92 -1.63
N PRO A 98 -5.23 -17.67 -1.98
CA PRO A 98 -6.04 -16.93 -2.93
C PRO A 98 -5.86 -17.47 -4.36
N ASP A 99 -6.93 -17.53 -5.13
CA ASP A 99 -6.88 -17.85 -6.57
C ASP A 99 -6.25 -16.71 -7.37
N VAL A 100 -6.54 -15.48 -6.94
CA VAL A 100 -6.04 -14.24 -7.56
C VAL A 100 -5.67 -13.23 -6.50
N VAL A 101 -4.53 -12.58 -6.69
CA VAL A 101 -4.12 -11.39 -5.94
C VAL A 101 -4.34 -10.16 -6.80
N HIS A 102 -5.21 -9.25 -6.40
CA HIS A 102 -5.47 -8.00 -7.09
C HIS A 102 -4.81 -6.84 -6.32
N ILE A 103 -3.90 -6.14 -6.98
CA ILE A 103 -3.13 -5.02 -6.45
C ILE A 103 -3.73 -3.73 -7.00
N HIS A 104 -4.09 -2.81 -6.13
CA HIS A 104 -4.63 -1.50 -6.48
C HIS A 104 -3.68 -0.34 -6.18
N THR A 105 -2.59 -0.61 -5.49
CA THR A 105 -1.51 0.35 -5.22
C THR A 105 -0.21 -0.37 -4.87
N LEU A 106 0.91 0.23 -5.22
CA LEU A 106 2.24 -0.23 -4.81
C LEU A 106 2.69 0.41 -3.48
N MET A 107 1.93 1.39 -2.97
CA MET A 107 2.27 2.08 -1.72
C MET A 107 2.14 1.16 -0.51
N GLY A 108 3.13 1.20 0.37
CA GLY A 108 3.10 0.49 1.65
C GLY A 108 3.39 -1.02 1.57
N ILE A 109 3.54 -1.61 0.38
CA ILE A 109 3.80 -3.04 0.22
C ILE A 109 5.29 -3.30 -0.05
N HIS A 110 5.84 -4.34 0.57
CA HIS A 110 7.23 -4.74 0.34
C HIS A 110 7.38 -5.57 -0.93
N LYS A 111 8.56 -5.51 -1.55
CA LYS A 111 8.90 -6.30 -2.74
C LYS A 111 8.69 -7.80 -2.52
N GLU A 112 8.98 -8.30 -1.33
CA GLU A 112 8.86 -9.71 -0.95
C GLU A 112 7.43 -10.25 -1.13
N PHE A 113 6.40 -9.42 -1.08
CA PHE A 113 5.04 -9.83 -1.40
C PHE A 113 4.93 -10.35 -2.85
N PHE A 114 5.51 -9.63 -3.80
CA PHE A 114 5.50 -10.02 -5.21
C PHE A 114 6.40 -11.24 -5.47
N ASP A 115 7.53 -11.31 -4.79
CA ASP A 115 8.43 -12.47 -4.88
C ASP A 115 7.73 -13.74 -4.37
N VAL A 116 6.92 -13.63 -3.30
CA VAL A 116 6.12 -14.74 -2.77
C VAL A 116 4.99 -15.12 -3.73
N THR A 117 4.22 -14.17 -4.25
CA THR A 117 3.15 -14.49 -5.21
C THR A 117 3.69 -15.23 -6.42
N LYS A 118 4.86 -14.80 -6.94
CA LYS A 118 5.57 -15.48 -8.04
C LYS A 118 6.01 -16.88 -7.65
N LYS A 119 6.65 -17.05 -6.49
CA LYS A 119 7.07 -18.36 -5.96
C LYS A 119 5.91 -19.33 -5.82
N LEU A 120 4.78 -18.86 -5.32
CA LEU A 120 3.58 -19.67 -5.11
C LEU A 120 2.72 -19.81 -6.38
N LYS A 121 3.16 -19.23 -7.50
CA LYS A 121 2.44 -19.24 -8.80
C LYS A 121 1.01 -18.69 -8.70
N ILE A 122 0.79 -17.71 -7.81
CA ILE A 122 -0.52 -17.08 -7.64
C ILE A 122 -0.71 -16.06 -8.76
N LYS A 123 -1.84 -16.11 -9.46
CA LYS A 123 -2.20 -15.12 -10.46
C LYS A 123 -2.30 -13.73 -9.83
N THR A 124 -1.55 -12.78 -10.38
CA THR A 124 -1.52 -11.41 -9.87
C THR A 124 -2.04 -10.45 -10.93
N MET A 125 -2.94 -9.55 -10.54
CA MET A 125 -3.49 -8.48 -11.35
C MET A 125 -3.12 -7.13 -10.72
N PHE A 126 -2.87 -6.12 -11.55
CA PHE A 126 -2.63 -4.74 -11.10
C PHE A 126 -3.57 -3.79 -11.81
N THR A 127 -4.24 -2.94 -11.03
CA THR A 127 -5.01 -1.79 -11.54
C THR A 127 -4.34 -0.52 -11.03
N SER A 128 -3.80 0.27 -11.94
CA SER A 128 -3.22 1.56 -11.60
C SER A 128 -4.30 2.59 -11.34
N HIS A 129 -4.22 3.27 -10.21
CA HIS A 129 -5.07 4.39 -9.82
C HIS A 129 -4.28 5.69 -9.69
N ASP A 130 -2.97 5.58 -9.69
CA ASP A 130 -2.01 6.65 -9.49
C ASP A 130 -0.70 6.35 -10.23
N TYR A 131 0.24 7.25 -10.15
CA TYR A 131 1.54 7.14 -10.82
C TYR A 131 2.68 6.72 -9.88
N PHE A 132 2.39 6.21 -8.68
CA PHE A 132 3.44 5.87 -7.69
C PHE A 132 4.52 4.94 -8.23
N GLY A 133 4.19 4.06 -9.17
CA GLY A 133 5.17 3.16 -9.79
C GLY A 133 6.25 3.86 -10.62
N ILE A 134 6.02 5.10 -11.03
CA ILE A 134 6.93 5.90 -11.88
C ILE A 134 7.18 7.32 -11.34
N CYS A 135 6.36 7.81 -10.41
CA CYS A 135 6.47 9.15 -9.86
C CYS A 135 6.41 9.13 -8.32
N PRO A 136 7.49 9.54 -7.62
CA PRO A 136 7.49 9.59 -6.15
C PRO A 136 6.43 10.50 -5.55
N LYS A 137 5.99 11.53 -6.28
CA LYS A 137 4.89 12.42 -5.88
C LYS A 137 3.49 11.86 -6.19
N VAL A 138 3.42 10.68 -6.82
CA VAL A 138 2.17 9.98 -7.12
C VAL A 138 1.35 10.62 -8.25
N THR A 139 1.47 11.93 -8.46
CA THR A 139 0.59 12.73 -9.33
C THR A 139 1.05 12.88 -10.77
N LEU A 140 2.32 12.60 -11.07
CA LEU A 140 2.97 12.89 -12.36
C LEU A 140 2.80 14.37 -12.77
N TYR A 141 2.85 15.28 -11.79
CA TYR A 141 2.60 16.71 -11.99
C TYR A 141 3.68 17.54 -11.32
N LYS A 142 4.25 18.52 -12.07
CA LYS A 142 5.36 19.37 -11.64
C LYS A 142 5.10 20.81 -12.08
N GLN A 143 5.12 21.74 -11.14
CA GLN A 143 5.05 23.18 -11.41
C GLN A 143 3.92 23.60 -12.39
N GLY A 144 2.72 23.07 -12.21
CA GLY A 144 1.58 23.45 -13.04
C GLY A 144 1.41 22.63 -14.33
N ASN A 145 2.30 21.68 -14.64
CA ASN A 145 2.26 20.91 -15.86
C ASN A 145 2.39 19.41 -15.62
N VAL A 146 1.95 18.61 -16.57
CA VAL A 146 2.21 17.16 -16.59
C VAL A 146 3.73 16.95 -16.69
N CYS A 147 4.26 16.07 -15.85
CA CYS A 147 5.66 15.72 -15.89
C CYS A 147 5.95 14.82 -17.11
N THR A 148 6.86 15.23 -17.96
CA THR A 148 7.32 14.50 -19.15
C THR A 148 8.73 13.96 -19.00
N GLU A 149 9.29 14.00 -17.79
CA GLU A 149 10.63 13.51 -17.49
C GLU A 149 10.72 11.99 -17.73
N ASP A 150 11.87 11.55 -18.19
CA ASP A 150 12.18 10.13 -18.42
C ASP A 150 12.43 9.34 -17.13
N HIS A 151 12.31 10.03 -15.96
CA HIS A 151 12.50 9.48 -14.62
C HIS A 151 13.91 8.90 -14.33
N GLY A 152 14.87 9.16 -15.14
CA GLY A 152 16.29 8.92 -14.86
C GLY A 152 17.00 9.88 -13.88
N CYS A 153 16.42 10.59 -13.11
CA CYS A 153 15.97 11.94 -12.94
C CYS A 153 16.63 12.74 -11.83
N MET A 154 17.59 13.57 -12.15
CA MET A 154 18.07 14.64 -11.26
C MET A 154 16.93 15.61 -10.87
N ASP A 155 15.99 15.84 -11.76
CA ASP A 155 14.84 16.73 -11.54
C ASP A 155 13.83 16.19 -10.51
N CYS A 156 13.75 14.88 -10.34
CA CYS A 156 12.94 14.29 -9.28
C CYS A 156 13.46 14.64 -7.88
N ILE A 157 14.75 14.88 -7.71
CA ILE A 157 15.33 15.33 -6.43
C ILE A 157 14.75 16.68 -6.04
N GLN A 158 14.71 17.65 -6.97
CA GLN A 158 14.08 18.94 -6.70
C GLN A 158 12.59 18.83 -6.47
N CYS A 159 11.92 17.99 -7.26
CA CYS A 159 10.49 17.75 -7.11
C CYS A 159 10.13 17.16 -5.75
N ASN A 160 11.01 16.36 -5.15
CA ASN A 160 10.85 15.78 -3.82
C ASN A 160 11.30 16.69 -2.66
N SER A 161 11.74 17.91 -2.92
CA SER A 161 12.21 18.86 -1.89
C SER A 161 11.13 19.24 -0.88
N THR A 162 9.85 19.07 -1.20
CA THR A 162 8.70 19.29 -0.32
C THR A 162 8.23 18.03 0.39
N ALA A 163 8.90 16.88 0.19
CA ALA A 163 8.51 15.60 0.78
C ALA A 163 8.39 15.69 2.30
N LEU A 164 7.38 15.02 2.84
CA LEU A 164 7.24 14.91 4.28
C LEU A 164 8.36 14.07 4.87
N SER A 165 8.94 14.52 5.97
CA SER A 165 9.94 13.73 6.67
C SER A 165 9.37 12.39 7.12
N LEU A 166 10.21 11.36 7.15
CA LEU A 166 9.82 10.02 7.57
C LEU A 166 9.17 10.03 8.95
N LYS A 167 9.64 10.88 9.88
CA LYS A 167 9.05 11.04 11.22
C LYS A 167 7.60 11.54 11.15
N LYS A 168 7.31 12.53 10.32
CA LYS A 168 5.92 13.01 10.12
C LYS A 168 5.02 11.92 9.56
N ILE A 169 5.49 11.21 8.53
CA ILE A 169 4.75 10.07 7.95
C ILE A 169 4.50 8.99 9.00
N GLN A 170 5.50 8.63 9.82
CA GLN A 170 5.34 7.65 10.90
C GLN A 170 4.29 8.10 11.92
N ILE A 171 4.28 9.37 12.32
CA ILE A 171 3.25 9.91 13.21
C ILE A 171 1.86 9.76 12.58
N MET A 172 1.68 10.21 11.35
CA MET A 172 0.40 10.17 10.64
C MET A 172 -0.09 8.75 10.36
N GLN A 173 0.82 7.78 10.27
CA GLN A 173 0.50 6.36 10.11
C GLN A 173 0.59 5.56 11.42
N SER A 174 0.79 6.21 12.57
CA SER A 174 0.79 5.54 13.87
C SER A 174 -0.61 5.14 14.30
N GLY A 175 -0.71 4.12 15.16
CA GLY A 175 -1.97 3.72 15.76
C GLY A 175 -2.59 4.82 16.63
N LEU A 176 -1.76 5.69 17.26
CA LEU A 176 -2.23 6.82 18.07
C LEU A 176 -2.97 7.84 17.19
N TYR A 177 -2.36 8.29 16.09
CA TYR A 177 -2.96 9.28 15.20
C TYR A 177 -4.23 8.78 14.50
N ARG A 178 -4.31 7.47 14.24
CA ARG A 178 -5.47 6.83 13.59
C ARG A 178 -6.71 6.73 14.46
N ASN A 179 -6.54 6.83 15.77
CA ASN A 179 -7.64 6.73 16.77
C ASN A 179 -8.08 8.09 17.30
N LEU A 180 -7.47 9.20 16.84
CA LEU A 180 -7.90 10.57 17.04
C LEU A 180 -8.88 11.01 15.96
#